data_b1b90acc282d6a805d298f606bd6b56b
#
_entry.id   b1b90acc282d6a805d298f606bd6b56b
#
_cell.length_a   1.000
_cell.length_b   1.000
_cell.length_c   1.000
_cell.angle_alpha   90.00
_cell.angle_beta   90.00
_cell.angle_gamma   90.00
#
_symmetry.space_group_name_H-M   'P 1'
#
loop_
_entity.id
_entity.type
_entity.pdbx_description
1 polymer ?
#
loop_
_entity_poly.entity_id
_entity_poly.type
_entity_poly.pdbx_seq_one_letter_code
_entity_poly.pdbx_strand_id
1 'polypeptide(L)' 'MDREAIKRVIEKEIAPKLAADGGGIELLDVTDDNTVVVKLTGACGCCPFSMMTLKSGVEATLKKEFPEIKEVVSG' A
#
# COMPACT_ATOMS: atom_id res chain seq x y z
N MET A 1 1.24 16.14 -1.81
CA MET A 1 0.83 15.00 -2.65
C MET A 1 -0.67 14.84 -2.63
N ASP A 2 -1.21 14.37 -3.72
CA ASP A 2 -2.64 14.17 -3.84
C ASP A 2 -3.04 12.82 -3.27
N ARG A 3 -3.78 12.87 -2.18
CA ARG A 3 -4.26 11.67 -1.48
C ARG A 3 -5.16 10.81 -2.36
N GLU A 4 -6.01 11.46 -3.14
CA GLU A 4 -6.91 10.72 -4.03
C GLU A 4 -6.15 10.01 -5.15
N ALA A 5 -5.12 10.65 -5.68
CA ALA A 5 -4.30 10.03 -6.71
C ALA A 5 -3.60 8.79 -6.16
N ILE A 6 -3.08 8.88 -4.95
CA ILE A 6 -2.44 7.75 -4.29
C ILE A 6 -3.44 6.63 -4.06
N LYS A 7 -4.62 6.97 -3.56
CA LYS A 7 -5.68 5.99 -3.34
C LYS A 7 -6.06 5.27 -4.63
N ARG A 8 -6.17 6.03 -5.72
CA ARG A 8 -6.53 5.48 -7.02
C ARG A 8 -5.48 4.49 -7.51
N VAL A 9 -4.20 4.82 -7.37
CA VAL A 9 -3.11 3.92 -7.76
C VAL A 9 -3.15 2.66 -6.90
N ILE A 10 -3.38 2.80 -5.61
CA ILE A 10 -3.48 1.65 -4.71
C ILE A 10 -4.61 0.73 -5.15
N GLU A 11 -5.77 1.28 -5.44
CA GLU A 11 -6.93 0.48 -5.84
C GLU A 11 -6.76 -0.15 -7.22
N LYS A 12 -6.05 0.52 -8.11
CA LYS A 12 -5.89 0.07 -9.49
C LYS A 12 -4.71 -0.88 -9.67
N GLU A 13 -3.58 -0.58 -9.03
CA GLU A 13 -2.34 -1.33 -9.23
C GLU A 13 -2.09 -2.38 -8.15
N ILE A 14 -2.50 -2.10 -6.94
CA ILE A 14 -2.16 -2.94 -5.79
C ILE A 14 -3.31 -3.85 -5.38
N ALA A 15 -4.50 -3.29 -5.24
CA ALA A 15 -5.66 -4.07 -4.79
C ALA A 15 -5.95 -5.31 -5.63
N PRO A 16 -5.86 -5.26 -6.99
CA PRO A 16 -6.10 -6.45 -7.78
C PRO A 16 -5.11 -7.57 -7.50
N LYS A 17 -3.86 -7.23 -7.24
CA LYS A 17 -2.83 -8.22 -6.93
C LYS A 17 -3.10 -8.88 -5.58
N LEU A 18 -3.51 -8.09 -4.61
CA LEU A 18 -3.84 -8.62 -3.29
C LEU A 18 -5.13 -9.42 -3.30
N ALA A 19 -6.10 -8.98 -4.09
CA ALA A 19 -7.37 -9.69 -4.22
C ALA A 19 -7.18 -11.09 -4.78
N ALA A 20 -6.20 -11.27 -5.67
CA ALA A 20 -5.87 -12.58 -6.21
C ALA A 20 -5.41 -13.55 -5.12
N ASP A 21 -4.80 -13.02 -4.06
CA ASP A 21 -4.35 -13.81 -2.92
C ASP A 21 -5.36 -13.84 -1.77
N GLY A 22 -6.54 -13.29 -2.00
CA GLY A 22 -7.57 -13.22 -0.97
C GLY A 22 -7.38 -12.10 0.02
N GLY A 23 -6.48 -11.16 -0.26
CA GLY A 23 -6.22 -10.03 0.61
C GLY A 23 -6.76 -8.72 0.09
N GLY A 24 -6.50 -7.65 0.82
CA GLY A 24 -6.92 -6.32 0.43
C GLY A 24 -6.02 -5.26 1.02
N ILE A 25 -6.20 -4.04 0.54
CA ILE A 25 -5.44 -2.90 1.01
C ILE A 25 -6.34 -1.68 1.09
N GLU A 26 -6.14 -0.86 2.09
CA GLU A 26 -6.90 0.36 2.28
C GLU A 26 -5.96 1.49 2.63
N LEU A 27 -6.16 2.64 2.00
CA LEU A 27 -5.40 3.84 2.32
C LEU A 27 -5.99 4.48 3.57
N LEU A 28 -5.18 4.60 4.62
CA LEU A 28 -5.61 5.21 5.86
C LEU A 28 -5.29 6.71 5.90
N ASP A 29 -4.08 7.08 5.50
CA ASP A 29 -3.66 8.46 5.59
C ASP A 29 -2.42 8.70 4.73
N VAL A 30 -2.16 9.98 4.48
CA VAL A 30 -0.92 10.43 3.84
C VAL A 30 -0.43 11.61 4.68
N THR A 31 0.73 11.45 5.30
CA THR A 31 1.26 12.47 6.20
C THR A 31 1.98 13.58 5.43
N ASP A 32 2.25 14.66 6.13
CA ASP A 32 2.97 15.80 5.55
C ASP A 32 4.42 15.44 5.23
N ASP A 33 4.92 14.37 5.81
CA ASP A 33 6.28 13.87 5.55
C ASP A 33 6.35 13.00 4.29
N ASN A 34 5.28 12.98 3.52
CA ASN A 34 5.16 12.12 2.34
C ASN A 34 5.22 10.63 2.69
N THR A 35 4.73 10.29 3.88
CA THR A 35 4.59 8.92 4.31
C THR A 35 3.15 8.47 4.04
N VAL A 36 3.01 7.33 3.37
CA VAL A 36 1.70 6.77 3.06
C VAL A 36 1.38 5.70 4.10
N VAL A 37 0.24 5.83 4.75
CA VAL A 37 -0.22 4.86 5.75
C VAL A 37 -1.32 4.02 5.13
N VAL A 38 -1.11 2.74 5.09
CA VAL A 38 -2.08 1.80 4.51
C VAL A 38 -2.41 0.70 5.52
N LYS A 39 -3.53 0.05 5.31
CA LYS A 39 -3.92 -1.10 6.11
C LYS A 39 -4.04 -2.30 5.19
N LEU A 40 -3.30 -3.35 5.50
CA LEU A 40 -3.38 -4.60 4.75
C LEU A 40 -4.36 -5.53 5.46
N THR A 41 -5.29 -6.09 4.68
CA THR A 41 -6.31 -6.99 5.19
C THR A 41 -6.30 -8.27 4.38
N GLY A 42 -6.90 -9.32 4.91
CA GLY A 42 -7.07 -10.55 4.17
C GLY A 42 -6.69 -11.80 4.93
N ALA A 43 -6.80 -12.92 4.25
CA ALA A 43 -6.62 -14.24 4.84
C ALA A 43 -5.19 -14.51 5.31
N CYS A 44 -4.23 -13.78 4.79
CA CYS A 44 -2.82 -13.96 5.11
C CYS A 44 -2.36 -13.06 6.26
N GLY A 45 -3.26 -12.47 6.99
CA GLY A 45 -2.94 -11.57 8.08
C GLY A 45 -2.13 -12.21 9.20
N CYS A 46 -2.12 -13.51 9.26
CA CYS A 46 -1.36 -14.25 10.28
C CYS A 46 0.06 -14.60 9.84
N CYS A 47 0.46 -14.19 8.67
CA CYS A 47 1.78 -14.50 8.13
C CYS A 47 2.62 -13.22 8.03
N PRO A 48 3.45 -12.90 9.03
CA PRO A 48 4.21 -11.66 9.04
C PRO A 48 5.20 -11.55 7.88
N PHE A 49 5.71 -12.66 7.41
CA PHE A 49 6.62 -12.67 6.28
C PHE A 49 5.94 -12.15 5.00
N SER A 50 4.72 -12.61 4.75
CA SER A 50 3.96 -12.16 3.60
C SER A 50 3.65 -10.67 3.66
N MET A 51 3.38 -10.17 4.87
CA MET A 51 3.10 -8.74 5.04
C MET A 51 4.30 -7.88 4.69
N MET A 52 5.50 -8.31 5.07
CA MET A 52 6.72 -7.59 4.74
C MET A 52 6.94 -7.54 3.23
N THR A 53 6.72 -8.66 2.55
CA THR A 53 6.86 -8.74 1.10
C THR A 53 5.84 -7.84 0.41
N LEU A 54 4.61 -7.87 0.86
CA LEU A 54 3.56 -7.01 0.31
C LEU A 54 3.86 -5.55 0.53
N LYS A 55 4.34 -5.18 1.71
CA LYS A 55 4.70 -3.81 2.00
C LYS A 55 5.79 -3.31 1.07
N SER A 56 6.81 -4.11 0.84
CA SER A 56 7.89 -3.74 -0.08
C SER A 56 7.36 -3.56 -1.50
N GLY A 57 6.48 -4.43 -1.95
CA GLY A 57 5.86 -4.31 -3.27
C GLY A 57 5.01 -3.06 -3.40
N VAL A 58 4.21 -2.78 -2.38
CA VAL A 58 3.36 -1.59 -2.34
C VAL A 58 4.22 -0.33 -2.38
N GLU A 59 5.26 -0.29 -1.55
CA GLU A 59 6.16 0.86 -1.50
C GLU A 59 6.84 1.08 -2.84
N ALA A 60 7.36 0.01 -3.45
CA ALA A 60 8.02 0.12 -4.74
C ALA A 60 7.09 0.64 -5.82
N THR A 61 5.86 0.13 -5.86
CA THR A 61 4.86 0.57 -6.82
C THR A 61 4.51 2.04 -6.63
N LEU A 62 4.26 2.43 -5.39
CA LEU A 62 3.90 3.82 -5.10
C LEU A 62 5.05 4.78 -5.36
N LYS A 63 6.27 4.40 -5.02
CA LYS A 63 7.44 5.24 -5.28
C LYS A 63 7.68 5.40 -6.77
N LYS A 64 7.35 4.40 -7.56
CA LYS A 64 7.48 4.47 -9.00
C LYS A 64 6.51 5.49 -9.59
N GLU A 65 5.27 5.49 -9.09
CA GLU A 65 4.25 6.43 -9.56
C GLU A 65 4.42 7.81 -8.93
N PHE A 66 4.86 7.85 -7.68
CA PHE A 66 5.02 9.09 -6.92
C PHE A 66 6.40 9.11 -6.27
N PRO A 67 7.42 9.58 -7.01
CA PRO A 67 8.79 9.60 -6.46
C PRO A 67 8.94 10.46 -5.21
N GLU A 68 7.96 11.30 -4.92
CA GLU A 68 7.96 12.14 -3.72
C GLU A 68 7.69 11.35 -2.44
N ILE A 69 7.15 10.15 -2.56
CA ILE A 69 6.83 9.33 -1.39
C ILE A 69 8.12 8.94 -0.68
N LYS A 70 8.17 9.22 0.62
CA LYS A 70 9.31 8.89 1.45
C LYS A 70 9.29 7.41 1.84
N GLU A 71 8.15 6.96 2.35
CA GLU A 71 7.97 5.55 2.71
C GLU A 71 6.49 5.20 2.79
N VAL A 72 6.22 3.90 2.86
CA VAL A 72 4.87 3.37 3.05
C VAL A 72 4.89 2.53 4.32
N VAL A 73 3.95 2.78 5.20
CA VAL A 73 3.85 2.04 6.46
C VAL A 73 2.47 1.40 6.57
N SER A 74 2.39 0.30 7.28
CA SER A 74 1.11 -0.34 7.55
C SER A 74 0.63 0.05 8.94
N GLY A 75 -0.58 0.55 8.99
CA GLY A 75 -1.19 1.00 10.24
C GLY A 75 -2.05 -0.06 10.89
#